data_2ba58223f4626cbc90b9cd50ea277bd2
#
_entry.id   2ba58223f4626cbc90b9cd50ea277bd2
#
_cell.length_a   1.000
_cell.length_b   1.000
_cell.length_c   1.000
_cell.angle_alpha   90.00
_cell.angle_beta   90.00
_cell.angle_gamma   90.00
#
_symmetry.space_group_name_H-M   'P 1'
#
loop_
_entity.id
_entity.type
_entity.pdbx_description
1 polymer ?
#
loop_
_entity_poly.entity_id
_entity_poly.type
_entity_poly.pdbx_seq_one_letter_code
_entity_poly.pdbx_strand_id
1 'polypeptide(L)'
;MRKVFLLLSLSVFSLFCLYAQDTKNVLFIGNSYTHVNDLPKLVKDLSHSMGEEIYYESITPGGARFLTHSQNSSVISKLQQGNWDFVVLQGQSQEVAFPDSQFYDEVYPYAKQLDSLAKVFNPDAKVLFYMTWGYRYGDQVNCQYYPPFCTFESMSWRLRNNYSLMANDFSSWVSPVGAAWSYSIENNPDIVLHSSDNSHPSIQGSYLAACCFYIMMSGNSVASDYLPSGVSMEEGDFLRDVANRVVFDSIDYWRN
;
A
#
# COMPACT_ATOMS: atom_id res chain seq x y z
N MET A 1 33.96 -60.89 -39.16
CA MET A 1 32.73 -60.47 -38.46
C MET A 1 33.01 -59.15 -37.72
N ARG A 2 32.61 -58.01 -38.28
CA ARG A 2 32.77 -56.65 -37.67
C ARG A 2 31.52 -56.35 -36.89
N LYS A 3 31.68 -56.17 -35.59
CA LYS A 3 30.59 -55.67 -34.67
C LYS A 3 30.51 -54.17 -34.80
N VAL A 4 29.37 -53.67 -35.28
CA VAL A 4 29.02 -52.23 -35.28
C VAL A 4 28.37 -51.92 -33.94
N PHE A 5 29.00 -51.05 -33.16
CA PHE A 5 28.40 -50.47 -31.93
C PHE A 5 27.60 -49.24 -32.35
N LEU A 6 26.30 -49.29 -32.20
CA LEU A 6 25.40 -48.15 -32.35
C LEU A 6 25.36 -47.39 -31.02
N LEU A 7 25.97 -46.21 -30.95
CA LEU A 7 25.84 -45.27 -29.83
C LEU A 7 24.53 -44.49 -29.97
N LEU A 8 23.53 -44.81 -29.14
CA LEU A 8 22.33 -44.01 -28.98
C LEU A 8 22.65 -42.81 -28.08
N SER A 9 22.77 -41.62 -28.69
CA SER A 9 22.86 -40.36 -27.92
C SER A 9 21.44 -39.96 -27.48
N LEU A 10 21.18 -40.08 -26.17
CA LEU A 10 19.94 -39.59 -25.53
C LEU A 10 20.10 -38.09 -25.32
N SER A 11 19.55 -37.26 -26.19
CA SER A 11 19.44 -35.82 -26.00
C SER A 11 18.31 -35.54 -25.02
N VAL A 12 18.67 -35.18 -23.78
CA VAL A 12 17.72 -34.65 -22.77
C VAL A 12 17.34 -33.24 -23.19
N PHE A 13 16.18 -33.08 -23.79
CA PHE A 13 15.56 -31.78 -24.04
C PHE A 13 14.96 -31.28 -22.73
N SER A 14 15.69 -30.43 -22.03
CA SER A 14 15.14 -29.69 -20.86
C SER A 14 14.11 -28.70 -21.40
N LEU A 15 12.82 -29.02 -21.23
CA LEU A 15 11.74 -28.07 -21.41
C LEU A 15 11.86 -27.03 -20.26
N PHE A 16 12.49 -25.91 -20.57
CA PHE A 16 12.28 -24.70 -19.77
C PHE A 16 10.83 -24.23 -20.02
N CYS A 17 9.91 -24.57 -19.12
CA CYS A 17 8.64 -23.85 -19.04
C CYS A 17 8.97 -22.40 -18.67
N LEU A 18 8.96 -21.52 -19.66
CA LEU A 18 8.84 -20.09 -19.45
C LEU A 18 7.44 -19.87 -18.85
N TYR A 19 7.34 -19.85 -17.53
CA TYR A 19 6.18 -19.27 -16.89
C TYR A 19 6.16 -17.80 -17.30
N ALA A 20 5.21 -17.42 -18.15
CA ALA A 20 4.87 -16.01 -18.33
C ALA A 20 4.47 -15.50 -16.94
N GLN A 21 5.26 -14.60 -16.39
CA GLN A 21 4.97 -14.00 -15.10
C GLN A 21 3.75 -13.10 -15.30
N ASP A 22 2.63 -13.41 -14.63
CA ASP A 22 1.42 -12.61 -14.71
C ASP A 22 1.69 -11.22 -14.12
N THR A 23 1.60 -10.22 -14.97
CA THR A 23 1.74 -8.82 -14.55
C THR A 23 0.49 -8.40 -13.79
N LYS A 24 0.64 -7.98 -12.53
CA LYS A 24 -0.45 -7.45 -11.72
C LYS A 24 -0.73 -6.00 -12.10
N ASN A 25 -1.99 -5.68 -12.39
CA ASN A 25 -2.44 -4.33 -12.71
C ASN A 25 -2.92 -3.62 -11.44
N VAL A 26 -2.31 -2.49 -11.10
CA VAL A 26 -2.58 -1.75 -9.86
C VAL A 26 -3.00 -0.32 -10.16
N LEU A 27 -4.15 0.10 -9.68
CA LEU A 27 -4.61 1.48 -9.74
C LEU A 27 -4.46 2.15 -8.38
N PHE A 28 -3.64 3.20 -8.29
CA PHE A 28 -3.51 4.02 -7.09
C PHE A 28 -4.40 5.26 -7.17
N ILE A 29 -5.35 5.37 -6.25
CA ILE A 29 -6.23 6.53 -6.09
C ILE A 29 -5.94 7.13 -4.72
N GLY A 30 -5.36 8.33 -4.70
CA GLY A 30 -4.91 8.96 -3.46
C GLY A 30 -4.54 10.43 -3.66
N ASN A 31 -3.62 10.90 -2.87
CA ASN A 31 -3.15 12.29 -2.93
C ASN A 31 -1.61 12.36 -2.80
N SER A 32 -1.10 13.45 -2.23
CA SER A 32 0.34 13.64 -2.05
C SER A 32 1.02 12.56 -1.22
N TYR A 33 0.33 11.90 -0.30
CA TYR A 33 0.90 10.78 0.47
C TYR A 33 1.22 9.56 -0.40
N THR A 34 0.50 9.39 -1.49
CA THR A 34 0.78 8.39 -2.52
C THR A 34 1.77 8.91 -3.58
N HIS A 35 1.72 10.22 -3.90
CA HIS A 35 2.53 10.81 -4.96
C HIS A 35 3.99 11.06 -4.53
N VAL A 36 4.21 11.53 -3.28
CA VAL A 36 5.54 11.88 -2.78
C VAL A 36 6.47 10.67 -2.84
N ASN A 37 7.73 10.90 -3.26
CA ASN A 37 8.74 9.88 -3.51
C ASN A 37 8.34 8.81 -4.54
N ASP A 38 7.30 9.07 -5.35
CA ASP A 38 6.76 8.14 -6.35
C ASP A 38 6.50 6.74 -5.75
N LEU A 39 5.68 6.70 -4.69
CA LEU A 39 5.37 5.44 -4.00
C LEU A 39 4.92 4.31 -4.95
N PRO A 40 4.08 4.54 -5.98
CA PRO A 40 3.72 3.49 -6.93
C PRO A 40 4.94 2.89 -7.65
N LYS A 41 5.92 3.74 -7.99
CA LYS A 41 7.18 3.27 -8.59
C LYS A 41 8.01 2.48 -7.59
N LEU A 42 8.10 2.91 -6.33
CA LEU A 42 8.80 2.16 -5.28
C LEU A 42 8.19 0.76 -5.09
N VAL A 43 6.86 0.65 -5.10
CA VAL A 43 6.16 -0.64 -5.03
C VAL A 43 6.53 -1.50 -6.23
N LYS A 44 6.51 -0.93 -7.45
CA LYS A 44 6.90 -1.65 -8.67
C LYS A 44 8.36 -2.12 -8.63
N ASP A 45 9.30 -1.23 -8.29
CA ASP A 45 10.73 -1.57 -8.29
C ASP A 45 11.05 -2.63 -7.23
N LEU A 46 10.46 -2.54 -6.05
CA LEU A 46 10.57 -3.56 -5.00
C LEU A 46 9.99 -4.89 -5.47
N SER A 47 8.80 -4.90 -6.07
CA SER A 47 8.17 -6.11 -6.59
C SER A 47 9.02 -6.75 -7.69
N HIS A 48 9.56 -5.95 -8.61
CA HIS A 48 10.46 -6.43 -9.65
C HIS A 48 11.72 -7.10 -9.06
N SER A 49 12.31 -6.52 -8.01
CA SER A 49 13.47 -7.11 -7.32
C SER A 49 13.15 -8.44 -6.63
N MET A 50 11.88 -8.68 -6.34
CA MET A 50 11.37 -9.92 -5.77
C MET A 50 10.85 -10.90 -6.83
N GLY A 51 11.06 -10.58 -8.12
CA GLY A 51 10.66 -11.40 -9.24
C GLY A 51 9.17 -11.28 -9.60
N GLU A 52 8.48 -10.22 -9.22
CA GLU A 52 7.08 -9.96 -9.56
C GLU A 52 6.95 -8.72 -10.45
N GLU A 53 6.07 -8.78 -11.46
CA GLU A 53 5.85 -7.66 -12.37
C GLU A 53 4.56 -6.92 -12.01
N ILE A 54 4.67 -5.58 -11.94
CA ILE A 54 3.54 -4.69 -11.69
C ILE A 54 3.44 -3.66 -12.83
N TYR A 55 2.26 -3.58 -13.44
CA TYR A 55 1.83 -2.40 -14.18
C TYR A 55 0.99 -1.53 -13.24
N TYR A 56 1.24 -0.23 -13.20
CA TYR A 56 0.44 0.67 -12.39
C TYR A 56 0.02 1.93 -13.14
N GLU A 57 -1.10 2.47 -12.70
CA GLU A 57 -1.50 3.85 -12.96
C GLU A 57 -1.86 4.53 -11.65
N SER A 58 -1.82 5.87 -11.63
CA SER A 58 -2.13 6.62 -10.43
C SER A 58 -2.91 7.90 -10.73
N ILE A 59 -3.87 8.22 -9.85
CA ILE A 59 -4.59 9.50 -9.83
C ILE A 59 -4.44 10.06 -8.41
N THR A 60 -3.49 10.99 -8.25
CA THR A 60 -3.03 11.43 -6.93
C THR A 60 -2.90 12.96 -6.80
N PRO A 61 -3.94 13.75 -7.12
CA PRO A 61 -3.88 15.21 -6.96
C PRO A 61 -3.72 15.59 -5.48
N GLY A 62 -2.89 16.61 -5.22
CA GLY A 62 -2.57 17.06 -3.86
C GLY A 62 -3.84 17.37 -3.05
N GLY A 63 -3.91 16.87 -1.80
CA GLY A 63 -5.02 17.10 -0.89
C GLY A 63 -6.36 16.46 -1.27
N ALA A 64 -6.41 15.63 -2.30
CA ALA A 64 -7.65 14.97 -2.71
C ALA A 64 -8.24 14.11 -1.60
N ARG A 65 -9.55 14.17 -1.47
CA ARG A 65 -10.39 13.43 -0.51
C ARG A 65 -11.14 12.30 -1.22
N PHE A 66 -11.68 11.34 -0.47
CA PHE A 66 -12.58 10.33 -1.06
C PHE A 66 -13.76 10.97 -1.79
N LEU A 67 -14.36 12.04 -1.24
CA LEU A 67 -15.37 12.84 -1.92
C LEU A 67 -14.89 13.35 -3.29
N THR A 68 -13.68 13.92 -3.36
CA THR A 68 -13.11 14.45 -4.61
C THR A 68 -12.94 13.33 -5.64
N HIS A 69 -12.43 12.18 -5.23
CA HIS A 69 -12.24 11.02 -6.11
C HIS A 69 -13.55 10.42 -6.59
N SER A 70 -14.58 10.34 -5.73
CA SER A 70 -15.89 9.78 -6.09
C SER A 70 -16.63 10.58 -7.15
N GLN A 71 -16.26 11.85 -7.33
CA GLN A 71 -16.81 12.77 -8.33
C GLN A 71 -15.87 12.99 -9.53
N ASN A 72 -14.67 12.44 -9.50
CA ASN A 72 -13.67 12.63 -10.54
C ASN A 72 -13.92 11.68 -11.72
N SER A 73 -14.26 12.25 -12.88
CA SER A 73 -14.52 11.46 -14.10
C SER A 73 -13.35 10.61 -14.55
N SER A 74 -12.10 11.05 -14.32
CA SER A 74 -10.91 10.25 -14.64
C SER A 74 -10.81 9.03 -13.75
N VAL A 75 -11.11 9.15 -12.44
CA VAL A 75 -11.15 8.01 -11.51
C VAL A 75 -12.23 7.02 -11.94
N ILE A 76 -13.44 7.51 -12.20
CA ILE A 76 -14.55 6.68 -12.63
C ILE A 76 -14.21 5.95 -13.94
N SER A 77 -13.66 6.67 -14.93
CA SER A 77 -13.23 6.07 -16.20
C SER A 77 -12.15 5.00 -16.03
N LYS A 78 -11.20 5.18 -15.10
CA LYS A 78 -10.18 4.16 -14.81
C LYS A 78 -10.78 2.92 -14.14
N LEU A 79 -11.66 3.09 -13.17
CA LEU A 79 -12.37 1.98 -12.55
C LEU A 79 -13.22 1.20 -13.57
N GLN A 80 -13.86 1.88 -14.52
CA GLN A 80 -14.66 1.29 -15.59
C GLN A 80 -13.85 0.39 -16.55
N GLN A 81 -12.53 0.49 -16.58
CA GLN A 81 -11.70 -0.40 -17.40
C GLN A 81 -11.82 -1.87 -16.94
N GLY A 82 -12.07 -2.10 -15.66
CA GLY A 82 -12.36 -3.43 -15.12
C GLY A 82 -11.20 -4.45 -15.20
N ASN A 83 -9.97 -3.98 -15.39
CA ASN A 83 -8.78 -4.82 -15.57
C ASN A 83 -7.75 -4.67 -14.44
N TRP A 84 -8.14 -4.08 -13.32
CA TRP A 84 -7.28 -3.87 -12.17
C TRP A 84 -7.34 -5.06 -11.22
N ASP A 85 -6.20 -5.70 -10.92
CA ASP A 85 -6.10 -6.73 -9.90
C ASP A 85 -6.19 -6.12 -8.50
N PHE A 86 -5.60 -4.92 -8.35
CA PHE A 86 -5.65 -4.14 -7.11
C PHE A 86 -6.10 -2.71 -7.37
N VAL A 87 -6.99 -2.21 -6.51
CA VAL A 87 -7.35 -0.80 -6.45
C VAL A 87 -6.99 -0.27 -5.07
N VAL A 88 -5.97 0.58 -5.01
CA VAL A 88 -5.53 1.23 -3.78
C VAL A 88 -6.33 2.50 -3.56
N LEU A 89 -6.98 2.64 -2.40
CA LEU A 89 -7.77 3.79 -2.01
C LEU A 89 -7.13 4.48 -0.79
N GLN A 90 -6.73 5.74 -0.96
CA GLN A 90 -6.14 6.55 0.11
C GLN A 90 -6.94 7.85 0.30
N GLY A 91 -7.42 8.05 1.52
CA GLY A 91 -8.09 9.28 1.93
C GLY A 91 -7.13 10.43 2.24
N GLN A 92 -7.65 11.65 2.37
CA GLN A 92 -6.86 12.80 2.80
C GLN A 92 -6.29 12.54 4.21
N SER A 93 -5.13 13.10 4.51
CA SER A 93 -4.31 12.78 5.69
C SER A 93 -5.05 12.81 7.04
N GLN A 94 -6.07 13.65 7.19
CA GLN A 94 -6.84 13.83 8.42
C GLN A 94 -8.25 13.22 8.35
N GLU A 95 -8.86 13.15 7.14
CA GLU A 95 -10.29 12.89 7.01
C GLU A 95 -10.71 11.56 7.63
N VAL A 96 -9.90 10.52 7.49
CA VAL A 96 -10.23 9.21 8.07
C VAL A 96 -10.11 9.21 9.61
N ALA A 97 -9.45 10.21 10.18
CA ALA A 97 -9.37 10.40 11.64
C ALA A 97 -10.41 11.39 12.20
N PHE A 98 -11.33 11.90 11.40
CA PHE A 98 -12.36 12.85 11.85
C PHE A 98 -13.22 12.30 13.00
N PRO A 99 -13.91 13.18 13.77
CA PRO A 99 -14.96 12.78 14.71
C PRO A 99 -16.01 11.90 14.03
N ASP A 100 -16.62 10.98 14.78
CA ASP A 100 -17.51 9.95 14.20
C ASP A 100 -18.60 10.53 13.31
N SER A 101 -19.30 11.59 13.74
CA SER A 101 -20.35 12.20 12.91
C SER A 101 -19.79 12.68 11.55
N GLN A 102 -18.68 13.40 11.58
CA GLN A 102 -18.05 13.92 10.38
C GLN A 102 -17.47 12.80 9.50
N PHE A 103 -16.88 11.76 10.11
CA PHE A 103 -16.40 10.59 9.40
C PHE A 103 -17.52 9.87 8.63
N TYR A 104 -18.67 9.63 9.30
CA TYR A 104 -19.80 8.95 8.65
C TYR A 104 -20.53 9.82 7.62
N ASP A 105 -20.47 11.15 7.74
CA ASP A 105 -21.13 12.06 6.80
C ASP A 105 -20.24 12.41 5.59
N GLU A 106 -18.91 12.60 5.82
CA GLU A 106 -18.03 13.20 4.82
C GLU A 106 -16.98 12.24 4.24
N VAL A 107 -16.77 11.04 4.83
CA VAL A 107 -15.69 10.12 4.44
C VAL A 107 -16.24 8.76 4.02
N TYR A 108 -16.94 8.10 4.94
CA TYR A 108 -17.42 6.74 4.79
C TYR A 108 -18.28 6.51 3.52
N PRO A 109 -19.26 7.36 3.16
CA PRO A 109 -20.11 7.15 1.98
C PRO A 109 -19.30 7.17 0.68
N TYR A 110 -18.30 8.04 0.60
CA TYR A 110 -17.49 8.20 -0.60
C TYR A 110 -16.42 7.11 -0.73
N ALA A 111 -15.84 6.66 0.37
CA ALA A 111 -14.98 5.48 0.41
C ALA A 111 -15.76 4.24 -0.05
N LYS A 112 -16.99 4.03 0.46
CA LYS A 112 -17.90 2.96 0.06
C LYS A 112 -18.24 3.02 -1.41
N GLN A 113 -18.53 4.22 -1.95
CA GLN A 113 -18.82 4.40 -3.36
C GLN A 113 -17.65 3.97 -4.25
N LEU A 114 -16.42 4.38 -3.93
CA LEU A 114 -15.22 4.02 -4.69
C LEU A 114 -14.94 2.52 -4.63
N ASP A 115 -15.03 1.92 -3.44
CA ASP A 115 -14.90 0.48 -3.24
C ASP A 115 -15.93 -0.30 -4.07
N SER A 116 -17.20 0.11 -3.99
CA SER A 116 -18.27 -0.54 -4.73
C SER A 116 -18.09 -0.44 -6.23
N LEU A 117 -17.65 0.72 -6.75
CA LEU A 117 -17.37 0.90 -8.17
C LEU A 117 -16.25 -0.02 -8.64
N ALA A 118 -15.15 -0.15 -7.88
CA ALA A 118 -14.06 -1.06 -8.22
C ALA A 118 -14.57 -2.51 -8.39
N LYS A 119 -15.37 -2.98 -7.44
CA LYS A 119 -15.92 -4.36 -7.43
C LYS A 119 -17.02 -4.59 -8.48
N VAL A 120 -17.80 -3.56 -8.81
CA VAL A 120 -18.82 -3.66 -9.86
C VAL A 120 -18.19 -3.86 -11.23
N PHE A 121 -17.10 -3.17 -11.53
CA PHE A 121 -16.43 -3.28 -12.83
C PHE A 121 -15.43 -4.45 -12.90
N ASN A 122 -14.88 -4.90 -11.77
CA ASN A 122 -14.12 -6.14 -11.66
C ASN A 122 -14.41 -6.81 -10.31
N PRO A 123 -15.28 -7.83 -10.25
CA PRO A 123 -15.59 -8.55 -9.00
C PRO A 123 -14.39 -9.25 -8.37
N ASP A 124 -13.35 -9.55 -9.14
CA ASP A 124 -12.13 -10.20 -8.65
C ASP A 124 -11.09 -9.20 -8.11
N ALA A 125 -11.26 -7.89 -8.40
CA ALA A 125 -10.38 -6.84 -7.92
C ALA A 125 -10.31 -6.84 -6.39
N LYS A 126 -9.10 -6.73 -5.86
CA LYS A 126 -8.88 -6.51 -4.43
C LYS A 126 -8.78 -5.01 -4.16
N VAL A 127 -9.77 -4.47 -3.47
CA VAL A 127 -9.68 -3.09 -2.97
C VAL A 127 -8.79 -3.10 -1.74
N LEU A 128 -7.79 -2.22 -1.73
CA LEU A 128 -6.77 -2.14 -0.70
C LEU A 128 -6.76 -0.73 -0.11
N PHE A 129 -7.33 -0.57 1.07
CA PHE A 129 -7.28 0.71 1.78
C PHE A 129 -5.87 0.97 2.26
N TYR A 130 -5.32 2.11 1.87
CA TYR A 130 -4.02 2.58 2.32
C TYR A 130 -4.17 3.26 3.69
N MET A 131 -3.97 2.52 4.78
CA MET A 131 -3.94 3.08 6.13
C MET A 131 -2.76 4.03 6.27
N THR A 132 -3.05 5.32 6.38
CA THR A 132 -2.05 6.36 6.61
C THR A 132 -1.72 6.49 8.11
N TRP A 133 -0.93 7.48 8.48
CA TRP A 133 -0.35 7.72 9.82
C TRP A 133 -0.73 9.10 10.34
N GLY A 134 -0.58 9.31 11.64
CA GLY A 134 -0.76 10.62 12.29
C GLY A 134 0.36 11.60 11.94
N TYR A 135 0.09 12.89 12.04
CA TYR A 135 1.14 13.91 11.95
C TYR A 135 2.14 13.71 13.08
N ARG A 136 3.42 13.99 12.83
CA ARG A 136 4.52 13.72 13.76
C ARG A 136 4.27 14.25 15.19
N TYR A 137 3.63 15.40 15.28
CA TYR A 137 3.30 16.04 16.55
C TYR A 137 1.78 16.22 16.74
N GLY A 138 0.99 15.45 15.99
CA GLY A 138 -0.45 15.67 15.89
C GLY A 138 -0.78 16.89 15.01
N ASP A 139 -2.08 17.14 14.81
CA ASP A 139 -2.58 18.32 14.13
C ASP A 139 -2.78 19.45 15.13
N GLN A 140 -1.75 20.25 15.34
CA GLN A 140 -1.73 21.32 16.35
C GLN A 140 -2.75 22.45 16.07
N VAL A 141 -3.24 22.56 14.84
CA VAL A 141 -4.26 23.56 14.47
C VAL A 141 -5.64 23.11 14.93
N ASN A 142 -5.97 21.86 14.74
CA ASN A 142 -7.31 21.30 15.03
C ASN A 142 -7.38 20.58 16.38
N CYS A 143 -6.26 20.34 17.06
CA CYS A 143 -6.14 19.70 18.34
C CYS A 143 -7.10 20.30 19.40
N GLN A 144 -7.23 21.62 19.44
CA GLN A 144 -8.09 22.34 20.38
C GLN A 144 -9.58 21.99 20.21
N TYR A 145 -10.01 21.52 19.05
CA TYR A 145 -11.40 21.18 18.76
C TYR A 145 -11.66 19.67 18.87
N TYR A 146 -10.62 18.86 18.71
CA TYR A 146 -10.74 17.40 18.72
C TYR A 146 -9.48 16.75 19.31
N PRO A 147 -9.49 16.36 20.59
CA PRO A 147 -8.33 15.84 21.31
C PRO A 147 -7.59 14.68 20.61
N PRO A 148 -8.25 13.75 19.88
CA PRO A 148 -7.53 12.73 19.12
C PRO A 148 -6.56 13.25 18.07
N PHE A 149 -6.63 14.51 17.68
CA PHE A 149 -5.64 15.15 16.80
C PHE A 149 -4.38 15.65 17.51
N CYS A 150 -4.34 15.65 18.86
CA CYS A 150 -3.27 16.33 19.61
C CYS A 150 -1.92 15.62 19.53
N THR A 151 -1.87 14.32 19.29
CA THR A 151 -0.63 13.56 19.24
C THR A 151 -0.59 12.62 18.04
N PHE A 152 0.61 12.18 17.68
CA PHE A 152 0.80 11.15 16.67
C PHE A 152 0.02 9.87 17.01
N GLU A 153 0.13 9.40 18.23
CA GLU A 153 -0.45 8.14 18.70
C GLU A 153 -1.98 8.17 18.63
N SER A 154 -2.60 9.22 19.16
CA SER A 154 -4.06 9.34 19.17
C SER A 154 -4.65 9.52 17.77
N MET A 155 -3.97 10.27 16.91
CA MET A 155 -4.36 10.43 15.51
C MET A 155 -4.18 9.11 14.72
N SER A 156 -3.06 8.42 14.90
CA SER A 156 -2.78 7.12 14.26
C SER A 156 -3.78 6.06 14.73
N TRP A 157 -4.17 6.06 16.01
CA TRP A 157 -5.19 5.15 16.52
C TRP A 157 -6.55 5.37 15.83
N ARG A 158 -6.96 6.63 15.64
CA ARG A 158 -8.20 6.96 14.90
C ARG A 158 -8.14 6.49 13.44
N LEU A 159 -7.05 6.76 12.77
CA LEU A 159 -6.82 6.31 11.39
C LEU A 159 -6.92 4.79 11.30
N ARG A 160 -6.21 4.06 12.17
CA ARG A 160 -6.24 2.60 12.20
C ARG A 160 -7.66 2.07 12.37
N ASN A 161 -8.39 2.58 13.35
CA ASN A 161 -9.74 2.10 13.64
C ASN A 161 -10.68 2.32 12.45
N ASN A 162 -10.67 3.52 11.88
CA ASN A 162 -11.61 3.87 10.82
C ASN A 162 -11.26 3.21 9.47
N TYR A 163 -9.97 3.04 9.14
CA TYR A 163 -9.57 2.25 7.96
C TYR A 163 -9.94 0.77 8.13
N SER A 164 -9.73 0.19 9.30
CA SER A 164 -10.12 -1.20 9.59
C SER A 164 -11.65 -1.36 9.57
N LEU A 165 -12.39 -0.40 10.11
CA LEU A 165 -13.86 -0.39 10.06
C LEU A 165 -14.36 -0.41 8.61
N MET A 166 -13.87 0.51 7.77
CA MET A 166 -14.26 0.56 6.35
C MET A 166 -13.94 -0.74 5.62
N ALA A 167 -12.75 -1.28 5.84
CA ALA A 167 -12.32 -2.52 5.19
C ALA A 167 -13.21 -3.70 5.60
N ASN A 168 -13.50 -3.85 6.88
CA ASN A 168 -14.40 -4.89 7.39
C ASN A 168 -15.81 -4.75 6.83
N ASP A 169 -16.38 -3.55 6.89
CA ASP A 169 -17.76 -3.31 6.42
C ASP A 169 -17.92 -3.51 4.92
N PHE A 170 -16.86 -3.25 4.15
CA PHE A 170 -16.91 -3.38 2.69
C PHE A 170 -16.33 -4.71 2.20
N SER A 171 -15.84 -5.59 3.07
CA SER A 171 -15.13 -6.83 2.69
C SER A 171 -13.92 -6.52 1.79
N SER A 172 -13.07 -5.61 2.22
CA SER A 172 -11.89 -5.12 1.54
C SER A 172 -10.65 -5.28 2.41
N TRP A 173 -9.48 -5.13 1.83
CA TRP A 173 -8.20 -5.29 2.51
C TRP A 173 -7.66 -3.96 3.03
N VAL A 174 -6.71 -4.04 3.96
CA VAL A 174 -5.97 -2.88 4.45
C VAL A 174 -4.48 -3.09 4.21
N SER A 175 -3.80 -2.13 3.57
CA SER A 175 -2.35 -2.00 3.69
C SER A 175 -2.04 -1.22 4.97
N PRO A 176 -1.56 -1.88 6.04
CA PRO A 176 -1.51 -1.29 7.38
C PRO A 176 -0.26 -0.45 7.61
N VAL A 177 0.04 0.45 6.67
CA VAL A 177 1.26 1.28 6.72
C VAL A 177 1.33 2.12 7.99
N GLY A 178 0.21 2.72 8.42
CA GLY A 178 0.18 3.50 9.67
C GLY A 178 0.48 2.66 10.91
N ALA A 179 0.11 1.38 10.92
CA ALA A 179 0.49 0.47 12.00
C ALA A 179 1.99 0.14 11.97
N ALA A 180 2.56 -0.07 10.77
CA ALA A 180 3.99 -0.27 10.59
C ALA A 180 4.79 0.99 10.97
N TRP A 181 4.29 2.18 10.67
CA TRP A 181 4.89 3.45 11.12
C TRP A 181 4.91 3.57 12.63
N SER A 182 3.80 3.27 13.31
CA SER A 182 3.74 3.30 14.77
C SER A 182 4.76 2.34 15.39
N TYR A 183 4.85 1.12 14.86
CA TYR A 183 5.83 0.14 15.31
C TYR A 183 7.28 0.59 15.08
N SER A 184 7.56 1.17 13.90
CA SER A 184 8.89 1.68 13.57
C SER A 184 9.33 2.80 14.49
N ILE A 185 8.47 3.80 14.74
CA ILE A 185 8.74 4.94 15.60
C ILE A 185 8.98 4.50 17.06
N GLU A 186 8.22 3.52 17.53
CA GLU A 186 8.36 2.98 18.89
C GLU A 186 9.69 2.22 19.08
N ASN A 187 10.14 1.47 18.07
CA ASN A 187 11.29 0.59 18.18
C ASN A 187 12.61 1.18 17.66
N ASN A 188 12.55 2.17 16.77
CA ASN A 188 13.73 2.91 16.29
C ASN A 188 13.35 4.34 15.88
N PRO A 189 13.23 5.28 16.83
CA PRO A 189 12.86 6.66 16.57
C PRO A 189 13.90 7.47 15.77
N ASP A 190 15.12 6.97 15.62
CA ASP A 190 16.18 7.62 14.86
C ASP A 190 15.93 7.55 13.36
N ILE A 191 15.16 6.56 12.89
CA ILE A 191 14.69 6.50 11.51
C ILE A 191 13.47 7.41 11.33
N VAL A 192 13.70 8.59 10.77
CA VAL A 192 12.66 9.61 10.63
C VAL A 192 11.78 9.31 9.41
N LEU A 193 10.55 8.85 9.66
CA LEU A 193 9.60 8.51 8.60
C LEU A 193 8.84 9.71 8.02
N HIS A 194 8.68 10.79 8.78
CA HIS A 194 8.07 12.03 8.32
C HIS A 194 9.09 12.94 7.61
N SER A 195 8.65 13.65 6.60
CA SER A 195 9.42 14.75 5.99
C SER A 195 9.47 15.97 6.92
N SER A 196 10.15 17.03 6.47
CA SER A 196 10.35 18.25 7.27
C SER A 196 9.07 19.02 7.61
N ASP A 197 7.96 18.75 6.92
CA ASP A 197 6.64 19.34 7.21
C ASP A 197 5.86 18.57 8.30
N ASN A 198 6.43 17.49 8.84
CA ASN A 198 5.86 16.64 9.88
C ASN A 198 4.56 15.90 9.49
N SER A 199 4.26 15.81 8.21
CA SER A 199 3.04 15.22 7.66
C SER A 199 3.34 14.23 6.54
N HIS A 200 3.98 14.67 5.45
CA HIS A 200 4.32 13.83 4.31
C HIS A 200 5.42 12.81 4.64
N PRO A 201 5.51 11.73 3.87
CA PRO A 201 6.54 10.72 4.11
C PRO A 201 7.93 11.20 3.68
N SER A 202 8.94 10.88 4.47
CA SER A 202 10.33 10.84 4.01
C SER A 202 10.51 9.70 2.99
N ILE A 203 11.71 9.56 2.42
CA ILE A 203 11.99 8.40 1.57
C ILE A 203 11.95 7.09 2.36
N GLN A 204 12.38 7.09 3.64
CA GLN A 204 12.28 5.95 4.56
C GLN A 204 10.81 5.57 4.81
N GLY A 205 9.94 6.56 5.05
CA GLY A 205 8.51 6.35 5.24
C GLY A 205 7.83 5.77 3.99
N SER A 206 8.19 6.28 2.81
CA SER A 206 7.67 5.75 1.54
C SER A 206 8.20 4.33 1.25
N TYR A 207 9.44 4.03 1.61
CA TYR A 207 9.99 2.68 1.45
C TYR A 207 9.29 1.67 2.36
N LEU A 208 9.04 2.02 3.62
CA LEU A 208 8.23 1.19 4.52
C LEU A 208 6.82 0.94 3.96
N ALA A 209 6.20 1.99 3.40
CA ALA A 209 4.91 1.84 2.73
C ALA A 209 4.99 0.89 1.53
N ALA A 210 6.03 0.99 0.71
CA ALA A 210 6.23 0.08 -0.42
C ALA A 210 6.40 -1.38 0.03
N CYS A 211 7.12 -1.64 1.13
CA CYS A 211 7.25 -2.97 1.73
C CYS A 211 5.88 -3.52 2.17
N CYS A 212 5.06 -2.69 2.83
CA CYS A 212 3.71 -3.09 3.24
C CYS A 212 2.82 -3.42 2.03
N PHE A 213 2.85 -2.61 0.97
CA PHE A 213 2.10 -2.88 -0.24
C PHE A 213 2.55 -4.14 -0.95
N TYR A 214 3.86 -4.36 -1.07
CA TYR A 214 4.38 -5.60 -1.63
C TYR A 214 3.82 -6.82 -0.92
N ILE A 215 3.90 -6.87 0.42
CA ILE A 215 3.38 -7.98 1.21
C ILE A 215 1.88 -8.18 0.97
N MET A 216 1.11 -7.09 1.01
CA MET A 216 -0.34 -7.18 0.82
C MET A 216 -0.73 -7.67 -0.58
N MET A 217 0.03 -7.33 -1.63
CA MET A 217 -0.27 -7.72 -3.00
C MET A 217 0.27 -9.11 -3.35
N SER A 218 1.46 -9.47 -2.85
CA SER A 218 2.10 -10.75 -3.17
C SER A 218 1.69 -11.89 -2.23
N GLY A 219 1.48 -11.59 -0.96
CA GLY A 219 1.33 -12.59 0.10
C GLY A 219 2.65 -13.13 0.61
N ASN A 220 3.77 -12.56 0.19
CA ASN A 220 5.12 -13.00 0.55
C ASN A 220 5.80 -11.99 1.47
N SER A 221 6.72 -12.44 2.33
CA SER A 221 7.59 -11.56 3.09
C SER A 221 8.55 -10.80 2.18
N VAL A 222 9.01 -9.62 2.61
CA VAL A 222 10.03 -8.85 1.89
C VAL A 222 11.42 -9.40 2.24
N ALA A 223 12.13 -9.93 1.23
CA ALA A 223 13.50 -10.43 1.34
C ALA A 223 14.34 -9.92 0.15
N SER A 224 14.38 -8.60 -0.04
CA SER A 224 15.00 -7.93 -1.19
C SER A 224 16.20 -7.09 -0.76
N ASP A 225 17.21 -7.03 -1.63
CA ASP A 225 18.33 -6.09 -1.49
C ASP A 225 18.04 -4.72 -2.14
N TYR A 226 16.86 -4.54 -2.74
CA TYR A 226 16.47 -3.27 -3.33
C TYR A 226 16.34 -2.19 -2.26
N LEU A 227 17.01 -1.07 -2.50
CA LEU A 227 16.95 0.13 -1.68
C LEU A 227 16.78 1.36 -2.60
N PRO A 228 15.83 2.23 -2.34
CA PRO A 228 15.76 3.50 -3.05
C PRO A 228 16.89 4.43 -2.62
N SER A 229 17.25 5.35 -3.49
CA SER A 229 18.26 6.36 -3.16
C SER A 229 17.86 7.13 -1.89
N GLY A 230 18.76 7.25 -0.93
CA GLY A 230 18.53 7.93 0.34
C GLY A 230 18.10 7.01 1.50
N VAL A 231 17.97 5.71 1.27
CA VAL A 231 17.80 4.69 2.32
C VAL A 231 19.10 3.90 2.44
N SER A 232 19.70 3.86 3.62
CA SER A 232 20.87 3.04 3.91
C SER A 232 20.51 1.56 4.05
N MET A 233 21.50 0.67 3.99
CA MET A 233 21.28 -0.76 4.18
C MET A 233 20.69 -1.07 5.55
N GLU A 234 21.22 -0.46 6.61
CA GLU A 234 20.75 -0.64 7.98
C GLU A 234 19.29 -0.19 8.16
N GLU A 235 18.92 0.98 7.62
CA GLU A 235 17.54 1.45 7.61
C GLU A 235 16.64 0.50 6.82
N GLY A 236 17.09 0.07 5.63
CA GLY A 236 16.33 -0.83 4.78
C GLY A 236 16.06 -2.18 5.43
N ASP A 237 17.07 -2.78 6.09
CA ASP A 237 16.93 -4.04 6.83
C ASP A 237 15.89 -3.90 7.94
N PHE A 238 15.98 -2.84 8.74
CA PHE A 238 15.02 -2.56 9.81
C PHE A 238 13.60 -2.36 9.27
N LEU A 239 13.44 -1.54 8.23
CA LEU A 239 12.11 -1.24 7.66
C LEU A 239 11.45 -2.48 7.02
N ARG A 240 12.23 -3.37 6.40
CA ARG A 240 11.74 -4.67 5.92
C ARG A 240 11.30 -5.58 7.06
N ASP A 241 12.10 -5.65 8.14
CA ASP A 241 11.73 -6.41 9.35
C ASP A 241 10.43 -5.89 9.97
N VAL A 242 10.28 -4.56 10.08
CA VAL A 242 9.02 -3.93 10.54
C VAL A 242 7.83 -4.34 9.67
N ALA A 243 7.97 -4.24 8.34
CA ALA A 243 6.90 -4.63 7.43
C ALA A 243 6.56 -6.12 7.56
N ASN A 244 7.56 -6.99 7.65
CA ASN A 244 7.35 -8.43 7.82
C ASN A 244 6.61 -8.72 9.13
N ARG A 245 7.01 -8.13 10.26
CA ARG A 245 6.37 -8.33 11.57
C ARG A 245 4.94 -7.82 11.63
N VAL A 246 4.70 -6.62 11.10
CA VAL A 246 3.39 -5.97 11.23
C VAL A 246 2.40 -6.46 10.19
N VAL A 247 2.87 -6.75 8.98
CA VAL A 247 2.01 -7.07 7.85
C VAL A 247 2.01 -8.57 7.55
N PHE A 248 3.19 -9.16 7.30
CA PHE A 248 3.25 -10.57 6.88
C PHE A 248 2.83 -11.53 7.99
N ASP A 249 3.31 -11.36 9.21
CA ASP A 249 2.96 -12.22 10.34
C ASP A 249 1.48 -12.10 10.75
N SER A 250 0.77 -11.08 10.25
CA SER A 250 -0.65 -10.81 10.53
C SER A 250 -1.48 -10.64 9.26
N ILE A 251 -1.04 -11.21 8.14
CA ILE A 251 -1.61 -10.93 6.82
C ILE A 251 -3.10 -11.30 6.72
N ASP A 252 -3.51 -12.40 7.37
CA ASP A 252 -4.91 -12.83 7.38
C ASP A 252 -5.83 -11.81 8.07
N TYR A 253 -5.32 -11.13 9.12
CA TYR A 253 -6.06 -10.06 9.79
C TYR A 253 -6.27 -8.83 8.88
N TRP A 254 -5.33 -8.53 7.99
CA TRP A 254 -5.40 -7.38 7.09
C TRP A 254 -6.12 -7.66 5.77
N ARG A 255 -6.37 -8.94 5.45
CA ARG A 255 -7.05 -9.42 4.23
C ARG A 255 -8.47 -9.93 4.45
N ASN A 256 -9.06 -9.67 5.60
CA ASN A 256 -10.41 -10.15 5.97
C ASN A 256 -11.48 -9.80 4.95
#